data_f7f077ed6e2d2fc962e02f8beed9b6cb
#
_entry.id   f7f077ed6e2d2fc962e02f8beed9b6cb
#
_cell.length_a   1.000
_cell.length_b   1.000
_cell.length_c   1.000
_cell.angle_alpha   90.00
_cell.angle_beta   90.00
_cell.angle_gamma   90.00
#
_symmetry.space_group_name_H-M   'P 1'
#
loop_
_entity.id
_entity.type
_entity.pdbx_description
1 polymer ?
#
loop_
_entity_poly.entity_id
_entity_poly.type
_entity_poly.pdbx_seq_one_letter_code
_entity_poly.pdbx_strand_id
1 'polypeptide(L)'
;LDFEAQSAPYVQYVHARCCGILGDVEADIPEEPDLGPLSEPEERDLLRELARFPAVIEAAADDLTPHTVATYTRDLAETFNAFYRECPVLDADDETRAARLALVDGTRTTIANALDALGVEAPTSM
;
A
#
# COMPACT_ATOMS: atom_id res chain seq x y z
N LEU A 1 -20.70 2.00 -0.61
CA LEU A 1 -21.63 1.44 0.38
C LEU A 1 -21.09 0.13 0.93
N ASP A 2 -21.00 -0.88 0.07
CA ASP A 2 -20.46 -2.18 0.48
C ASP A 2 -19.01 -2.06 0.92
N PHE A 3 -18.25 -1.18 0.27
CA PHE A 3 -16.87 -0.96 0.66
C PHE A 3 -16.76 -0.47 2.10
N GLU A 4 -17.53 0.54 2.47
CA GLU A 4 -17.47 1.09 3.83
C GLU A 4 -17.84 0.06 4.88
N ALA A 5 -18.84 -0.77 4.61
CA ALA A 5 -19.30 -1.75 5.60
C ALA A 5 -18.38 -2.97 5.71
N GLN A 6 -17.82 -3.42 4.60
CA GLN A 6 -17.13 -4.72 4.54
C GLN A 6 -15.62 -4.62 4.34
N SER A 7 -15.16 -3.64 3.60
CA SER A 7 -13.75 -3.55 3.20
C SER A 7 -12.99 -2.40 3.84
N ALA A 8 -13.67 -1.30 4.17
CA ALA A 8 -12.98 -0.13 4.70
C ALA A 8 -12.19 -0.44 5.99
N PRO A 9 -12.76 -1.14 6.97
CA PRO A 9 -11.99 -1.46 8.18
C PRO A 9 -10.73 -2.29 7.88
N TYR A 10 -10.84 -3.22 6.95
CA TYR A 10 -9.70 -4.05 6.54
C TYR A 10 -8.58 -3.18 5.92
N VAL A 11 -8.95 -2.29 5.01
CA VAL A 11 -8.00 -1.40 4.35
C VAL A 11 -7.40 -0.41 5.33
N GLN A 12 -8.22 0.15 6.22
CA GLN A 12 -7.76 1.05 7.28
C GLN A 12 -6.74 0.36 8.18
N TYR A 13 -6.97 -0.89 8.51
CA TYR A 13 -6.03 -1.67 9.32
C TYR A 13 -4.70 -1.86 8.61
N VAL A 14 -4.72 -2.12 7.30
CA VAL A 14 -3.49 -2.25 6.52
C VAL A 14 -2.72 -0.92 6.52
N HIS A 15 -3.41 0.20 6.35
CA HIS A 15 -2.78 1.52 6.43
C HIS A 15 -2.11 1.73 7.79
N ALA A 16 -2.83 1.43 8.87
CA ALA A 16 -2.30 1.58 10.23
C ALA A 16 -1.08 0.66 10.45
N ARG A 17 -1.10 -0.54 9.88
CA ARG A 17 0.03 -1.46 9.94
C ARG A 17 1.26 -0.86 9.24
N CYS A 18 1.08 -0.27 8.07
CA CYS A 18 2.17 0.41 7.38
C CYS A 18 2.76 1.53 8.24
N CYS A 19 1.89 2.34 8.84
CA CYS A 19 2.32 3.41 9.73
C CYS A 19 3.12 2.87 10.91
N GLY A 20 2.70 1.75 11.48
CA GLY A 20 3.40 1.11 12.59
C GLY A 20 4.78 0.62 12.20
N ILE A 21 4.90 -0.01 11.03
CA ILE A 21 6.20 -0.48 10.53
C ILE A 21 7.15 0.70 10.33
N LEU A 22 6.64 1.80 9.78
CA LEU A 22 7.46 2.97 9.43
C LEU A 22 7.76 3.88 10.61
N GLY A 23 6.98 3.79 11.71
CA GLY A 23 7.07 4.73 12.82
C GLY A 23 8.46 4.92 13.38
N ASP A 24 9.23 3.85 13.48
CA ASP A 24 10.56 3.88 14.05
C ASP A 24 11.69 4.01 13.02
N VAL A 25 11.38 3.86 11.71
CA VAL A 25 12.43 3.73 10.69
C VAL A 25 12.14 4.58 9.44
N GLU A 26 11.19 5.49 9.50
CA GLU A 26 10.81 6.30 8.34
C GLU A 26 11.98 7.13 7.79
N ALA A 27 12.87 7.59 8.67
CA ALA A 27 14.04 8.36 8.28
C ALA A 27 15.05 7.56 7.45
N ASP A 28 14.97 6.24 7.50
CA ASP A 28 15.90 5.36 6.78
C ASP A 28 15.49 5.15 5.32
N ILE A 29 14.35 5.70 4.88
CA ILE A 29 13.87 5.50 3.51
C ILE A 29 14.44 6.61 2.64
N PRO A 30 15.28 6.27 1.63
CA PRO A 30 15.81 7.28 0.72
C PRO A 30 14.73 7.79 -0.22
N GLU A 31 14.91 9.00 -0.76
CA GLU A 31 13.98 9.58 -1.73
C GLU A 31 13.90 8.75 -3.01
N GLU A 32 15.05 8.23 -3.46
CA GLU A 32 15.12 7.40 -4.65
C GLU A 32 15.66 6.03 -4.24
N PRO A 33 14.79 5.14 -3.72
CA PRO A 33 15.24 3.84 -3.26
C PRO A 33 15.69 2.95 -4.42
N ASP A 34 16.70 2.13 -4.15
CA ASP A 34 17.11 1.10 -5.09
C ASP A 34 16.17 -0.09 -4.95
N LEU A 35 15.37 -0.35 -5.97
CA LEU A 35 14.42 -1.46 -6.00
C LEU A 35 15.01 -2.74 -6.59
N GLY A 36 16.30 -2.72 -6.98
CA GLY A 36 16.98 -3.89 -7.53
C GLY A 36 16.92 -5.15 -6.67
N PRO A 37 17.01 -5.04 -5.33
CA PRO A 37 16.90 -6.22 -4.47
C PRO A 37 15.54 -6.91 -4.47
N LEU A 38 14.48 -6.29 -4.98
CA LEU A 38 13.14 -6.86 -5.00
C LEU A 38 13.04 -7.96 -6.06
N SER A 39 13.03 -9.22 -5.62
CA SER A 39 13.04 -10.38 -6.52
C SER A 39 11.93 -11.38 -6.22
N GLU A 40 11.29 -11.31 -5.06
CA GLU A 40 10.24 -12.24 -4.70
C GLU A 40 8.94 -11.93 -5.45
N PRO A 41 8.13 -12.95 -5.77
CA PRO A 41 6.87 -12.71 -6.49
C PRO A 41 5.95 -11.72 -5.78
N GLU A 42 5.87 -11.80 -4.46
CA GLU A 42 5.00 -10.93 -3.66
C GLU A 42 5.49 -9.47 -3.70
N GLU A 43 6.78 -9.26 -3.76
CA GLU A 43 7.35 -7.91 -3.92
C GLU A 43 6.99 -7.32 -5.28
N ARG A 44 7.10 -8.13 -6.33
CA ARG A 44 6.78 -7.69 -7.69
C ARG A 44 5.29 -7.43 -7.87
N ASP A 45 4.45 -8.29 -7.29
CA ASP A 45 3.00 -8.09 -7.33
C ASP A 45 2.60 -6.78 -6.68
N LEU A 46 3.18 -6.48 -5.51
CA LEU A 46 2.90 -5.24 -4.80
C LEU A 46 3.37 -4.03 -5.61
N LEU A 47 4.57 -4.09 -6.16
CA LEU A 47 5.10 -3.00 -6.99
C LEU A 47 4.18 -2.73 -8.18
N ARG A 48 3.70 -3.78 -8.86
CA ARG A 48 2.77 -3.63 -9.98
C ARG A 48 1.45 -2.98 -9.54
N GLU A 49 0.90 -3.41 -8.41
CA GLU A 49 -0.35 -2.82 -7.91
C GLU A 49 -0.17 -1.34 -7.56
N LEU A 50 0.94 -0.98 -6.93
CA LEU A 50 1.23 0.43 -6.65
C LEU A 50 1.33 1.25 -7.93
N ALA A 51 1.96 0.70 -8.96
CA ALA A 51 2.15 1.38 -10.24
C ALA A 51 0.83 1.60 -10.99
N ARG A 52 -0.21 0.82 -10.71
CA ARG A 52 -1.53 0.96 -11.36
C ARG A 52 -2.35 2.14 -10.85
N PHE A 53 -2.04 2.67 -9.67
CA PHE A 53 -2.90 3.65 -9.03
C PHE A 53 -3.23 4.88 -9.89
N PRO A 54 -2.27 5.53 -10.57
CA PRO A 54 -2.60 6.70 -11.39
C PRO A 54 -3.63 6.39 -12.48
N ALA A 55 -3.50 5.25 -13.15
CA ALA A 55 -4.44 4.85 -14.19
C ALA A 55 -5.83 4.54 -13.62
N VAL A 56 -5.88 3.95 -12.42
CA VAL A 56 -7.15 3.65 -11.75
C VAL A 56 -7.89 4.94 -11.40
N ILE A 57 -7.20 5.92 -10.85
CA ILE A 57 -7.80 7.20 -10.51
C ILE A 57 -8.28 7.93 -11.75
N GLU A 58 -7.49 7.92 -12.82
CA GLU A 58 -7.85 8.56 -14.08
C GLU A 58 -9.11 7.92 -14.69
N ALA A 59 -9.16 6.59 -14.73
CA ALA A 59 -10.32 5.87 -15.25
C ALA A 59 -11.57 6.13 -14.39
N ALA A 60 -11.42 6.17 -13.08
CA ALA A 60 -12.56 6.43 -12.18
C ALA A 60 -13.09 7.84 -12.36
N ALA A 61 -12.23 8.82 -12.60
CA ALA A 61 -12.65 10.20 -12.83
C ALA A 61 -13.46 10.32 -14.14
N ASP A 62 -13.01 9.63 -15.19
CA ASP A 62 -13.69 9.65 -16.49
C ASP A 62 -15.05 8.97 -16.44
N ASP A 63 -15.15 7.86 -15.73
CA ASP A 63 -16.35 7.04 -15.65
C ASP A 63 -17.27 7.41 -14.49
N LEU A 64 -16.79 8.26 -13.59
CA LEU A 64 -17.51 8.63 -12.36
C LEU A 64 -17.92 7.40 -11.54
N THR A 65 -17.05 6.38 -11.49
CA THR A 65 -17.33 5.13 -10.79
C THR A 65 -16.42 4.93 -9.60
N PRO A 66 -16.87 5.26 -8.37
CA PRO A 66 -16.07 5.01 -7.16
C PRO A 66 -15.82 3.53 -6.90
N HIS A 67 -16.63 2.65 -7.47
CA HIS A 67 -16.47 1.20 -7.34
C HIS A 67 -15.09 0.72 -7.83
N THR A 68 -14.58 1.31 -8.91
CA THR A 68 -13.26 0.96 -9.44
C THR A 68 -12.16 1.25 -8.42
N VAL A 69 -12.23 2.42 -7.77
CA VAL A 69 -11.25 2.79 -6.74
C VAL A 69 -11.39 1.88 -5.52
N ALA A 70 -12.61 1.57 -5.10
CA ALA A 70 -12.86 0.71 -3.95
C ALA A 70 -12.29 -0.70 -4.17
N THR A 71 -12.54 -1.28 -5.35
CA THR A 71 -12.02 -2.60 -5.69
C THR A 71 -10.50 -2.61 -5.73
N TYR A 72 -9.91 -1.60 -6.38
CA TYR A 72 -8.45 -1.47 -6.42
C TYR A 72 -7.85 -1.38 -5.02
N THR A 73 -8.46 -0.56 -4.16
CA THR A 73 -7.94 -0.32 -2.81
C THR A 73 -7.94 -1.59 -1.97
N ARG A 74 -9.01 -2.38 -2.07
CA ARG A 74 -9.07 -3.67 -1.38
C ARG A 74 -8.03 -4.64 -1.92
N ASP A 75 -7.91 -4.72 -3.25
CA ASP A 75 -6.92 -5.61 -3.88
C ASP A 75 -5.50 -5.22 -3.50
N LEU A 76 -5.20 -3.93 -3.43
CA LEU A 76 -3.90 -3.45 -2.98
C LEU A 76 -3.62 -3.88 -1.53
N ALA A 77 -4.61 -3.74 -0.65
CA ALA A 77 -4.46 -4.15 0.75
C ALA A 77 -4.19 -5.65 0.86
N GLU A 78 -4.89 -6.47 0.07
CA GLU A 78 -4.66 -7.91 0.06
C GLU A 78 -3.27 -8.26 -0.47
N THR A 79 -2.84 -7.58 -1.53
CA THR A 79 -1.51 -7.76 -2.11
C THR A 79 -0.42 -7.38 -1.12
N PHE A 80 -0.61 -6.29 -0.38
CA PHE A 80 0.32 -5.91 0.68
C PHE A 80 0.41 -6.97 1.77
N ASN A 81 -0.72 -7.51 2.21
CA ASN A 81 -0.70 -8.53 3.26
C ASN A 81 0.01 -9.80 2.82
N ALA A 82 -0.11 -10.20 1.56
CA ALA A 82 0.65 -11.33 1.01
C ALA A 82 2.14 -11.05 1.05
N PHE A 83 2.55 -9.85 0.63
CA PHE A 83 3.93 -9.40 0.73
C PHE A 83 4.43 -9.43 2.18
N TYR A 84 3.64 -8.90 3.09
CA TYR A 84 4.05 -8.79 4.49
C TYR A 84 4.26 -10.16 5.14
N ARG A 85 3.44 -11.14 4.78
CA ARG A 85 3.57 -12.51 5.29
C ARG A 85 4.82 -13.21 4.80
N GLU A 86 5.16 -13.01 3.52
CA GLU A 86 6.23 -13.78 2.88
C GLU A 86 7.59 -13.09 2.90
N CYS A 87 7.62 -11.78 3.07
CA CYS A 87 8.82 -10.97 2.93
C CYS A 87 9.10 -10.19 4.20
N PRO A 88 9.94 -10.71 5.12
CA PRO A 88 10.31 -9.96 6.33
C PRO A 88 10.90 -8.60 5.95
N VAL A 89 10.44 -7.54 6.62
CA VAL A 89 10.89 -6.18 6.31
C VAL A 89 12.06 -5.78 7.21
N LEU A 90 11.83 -5.74 8.52
CA LEU A 90 12.82 -5.21 9.45
C LEU A 90 13.99 -6.14 9.70
N ASP A 91 13.80 -7.45 9.49
CA ASP A 91 14.85 -8.45 9.71
C ASP A 91 15.67 -8.76 8.46
N ALA A 92 15.35 -8.12 7.33
CA ALA A 92 16.09 -8.31 6.10
C ALA A 92 17.46 -7.60 6.17
N ASP A 93 18.37 -7.97 5.24
CA ASP A 93 19.65 -7.27 5.12
C ASP A 93 19.41 -5.82 4.69
N ASP A 94 20.41 -4.95 4.87
CA ASP A 94 20.26 -3.51 4.72
C ASP A 94 19.67 -3.08 3.37
N GLU A 95 20.16 -3.66 2.28
CA GLU A 95 19.68 -3.28 0.94
C GLU A 95 18.26 -3.75 0.69
N THR A 96 17.97 -5.00 1.05
CA THR A 96 16.63 -5.56 0.91
C THR A 96 15.64 -4.85 1.83
N ARG A 97 16.07 -4.57 3.06
CA ARG A 97 15.24 -3.85 4.02
C ARG A 97 14.85 -2.48 3.49
N ALA A 98 15.81 -1.72 2.94
CA ALA A 98 15.53 -0.40 2.39
C ALA A 98 14.53 -0.48 1.23
N ALA A 99 14.69 -1.44 0.33
CA ALA A 99 13.77 -1.63 -0.79
C ALA A 99 12.36 -2.03 -0.32
N ARG A 100 12.28 -2.92 0.67
CA ARG A 100 10.99 -3.35 1.23
C ARG A 100 10.31 -2.24 2.01
N LEU A 101 11.07 -1.41 2.74
CA LEU A 101 10.52 -0.23 3.41
C LEU A 101 9.93 0.76 2.40
N ALA A 102 10.57 0.90 1.23
CA ALA A 102 10.02 1.73 0.17
C ALA A 102 8.65 1.22 -0.29
N LEU A 103 8.48 -0.11 -0.38
CA LEU A 103 7.17 -0.68 -0.71
C LEU A 103 6.13 -0.41 0.38
N VAL A 104 6.52 -0.48 1.64
CA VAL A 104 5.61 -0.17 2.76
C VAL A 104 5.19 1.30 2.69
N ASP A 105 6.14 2.19 2.45
CA ASP A 105 5.86 3.62 2.35
C ASP A 105 4.95 3.93 1.15
N GLY A 106 5.24 3.33 0.00
CA GLY A 106 4.40 3.47 -1.19
C GLY A 106 2.98 2.97 -0.95
N THR A 107 2.84 1.86 -0.24
CA THR A 107 1.52 1.31 0.10
C THR A 107 0.76 2.25 1.03
N ARG A 108 1.43 2.76 2.07
CA ARG A 108 0.82 3.71 2.99
C ARG A 108 0.28 4.92 2.25
N THR A 109 1.10 5.53 1.41
CA THR A 109 0.74 6.74 0.68
C THR A 109 -0.40 6.47 -0.29
N THR A 110 -0.33 5.37 -1.04
CA THR A 110 -1.34 5.03 -2.04
C THR A 110 -2.68 4.72 -1.39
N ILE A 111 -2.67 3.94 -0.30
CA ILE A 111 -3.92 3.63 0.42
C ILE A 111 -4.53 4.90 1.00
N ALA A 112 -3.71 5.79 1.59
CA ALA A 112 -4.23 7.04 2.13
C ALA A 112 -4.91 7.88 1.05
N ASN A 113 -4.28 7.98 -0.11
CA ASN A 113 -4.84 8.73 -1.24
C ASN A 113 -6.12 8.08 -1.77
N ALA A 114 -6.14 6.75 -1.86
CA ALA A 114 -7.31 6.02 -2.32
C ALA A 114 -8.48 6.17 -1.34
N LEU A 115 -8.21 6.04 -0.04
CA LEU A 115 -9.23 6.23 0.99
C LEU A 115 -9.77 7.66 0.97
N ASP A 116 -8.90 8.66 0.78
CA ASP A 116 -9.31 10.04 0.67
C ASP A 116 -10.26 10.24 -0.50
N ALA A 117 -9.97 9.64 -1.65
CA ALA A 117 -10.84 9.68 -2.83
C ALA A 117 -12.20 9.05 -2.56
N LEU A 118 -12.27 8.09 -1.64
CA LEU A 118 -13.50 7.41 -1.24
C LEU A 118 -14.21 8.10 -0.07
N GLY A 119 -13.63 9.17 0.48
CA GLY A 119 -14.20 9.86 1.63
C GLY A 119 -14.03 9.10 2.94
N VAL A 120 -13.04 8.23 3.04
CA VAL A 120 -12.80 7.38 4.21
C VAL A 120 -11.48 7.78 4.87
N GLU A 121 -11.44 7.83 6.19
CA GLU A 121 -10.24 8.19 6.93
C GLU A 121 -9.16 7.12 6.82
N ALA A 122 -7.89 7.55 6.88
CA ALA A 122 -6.73 6.67 6.90
C ALA A 122 -6.05 6.81 8.28
N PRO A 123 -6.50 6.02 9.28
CA PRO A 123 -5.96 6.13 10.63
C PRO A 123 -4.51 5.64 10.71
N THR A 124 -3.73 6.25 11.60
CA THR A 124 -2.34 5.87 11.81
C THR A 124 -2.18 4.72 12.80
N SER A 125 -3.23 4.43 13.54
CA SER A 125 -3.25 3.31 14.47
C SER A 125 -4.67 2.78 14.63
N MET A 126 -4.78 1.50 14.89
CA MET A 126 -6.06 0.85 15.14
C MET A 126 -5.91 -0.23 16.20
#